data_42cc322612de5f41cdc3a5b8628ff12d
#
_entry.id   42cc322612de5f41cdc3a5b8628ff12d
#
_cell.length_a   1.000
_cell.length_b   1.000
_cell.length_c   1.000
_cell.angle_alpha   90.00
_cell.angle_beta   90.00
_cell.angle_gamma   90.00
#
_symmetry.space_group_name_H-M   'P 1'
#
loop_
_entity.id
_entity.type
_entity.pdbx_description
1 polymer ?
#
loop_
_entity_poly.entity_id
_entity_poly.type
_entity_poly.pdbx_seq_one_letter_code
_entity_poly.pdbx_strand_id
1 'polypeptide(L)'
;MKLSQIKALLKTVDRVSFKLPNGELVPAHFHVTEVGKITKNFIDCGGTIRNEALVGFQLWTANDTEHSLKPQKLIDIIELSEEKLQIEDHEVEVEYQGTTIGKYGIGFDGTHFLLLNKQTDCLAKDNCGIPIEKQKVQLVDISSSGNTCTPGGGCC
;
A
#
# COMPACT_ATOMS: atom_id res chain seq x y z
N MET A 1 2.83 -2.06 -10.01
CA MET A 1 2.83 -2.10 -11.51
C MET A 1 2.58 -0.70 -12.02
N LYS A 2 3.33 -0.27 -13.05
CA LYS A 2 3.21 1.06 -13.63
C LYS A 2 2.01 1.19 -14.58
N LEU A 3 1.54 2.42 -14.80
CA LEU A 3 0.41 2.71 -15.68
C LEU A 3 0.61 2.22 -17.12
N SER A 4 1.81 2.39 -17.67
CA SER A 4 2.17 1.89 -19.01
C SER A 4 2.05 0.38 -19.14
N GLN A 5 2.42 -0.37 -18.10
CA GLN A 5 2.30 -1.83 -18.07
C GLN A 5 0.84 -2.27 -18.06
N ILE A 6 -0.01 -1.55 -17.30
CA ILE A 6 -1.46 -1.82 -17.28
C ILE A 6 -2.07 -1.60 -18.65
N LYS A 7 -1.75 -0.48 -19.32
CA LYS A 7 -2.22 -0.21 -20.69
C LYS A 7 -1.78 -1.31 -21.68
N ALA A 8 -0.55 -1.82 -21.54
CA ALA A 8 -0.07 -2.90 -22.38
C ALA A 8 -0.87 -4.20 -22.16
N LEU A 9 -1.13 -4.56 -20.90
CA LEU A 9 -1.91 -5.75 -20.54
C LEU A 9 -3.37 -5.64 -20.96
N LEU A 10 -3.98 -4.45 -20.84
CA LEU A 10 -5.37 -4.22 -21.29
C LEU A 10 -5.57 -4.53 -22.79
N LYS A 11 -4.52 -4.40 -23.61
CA LYS A 11 -4.57 -4.76 -25.04
C LYS A 11 -4.54 -6.26 -25.30
N THR A 12 -4.24 -7.06 -24.28
CA THR A 12 -4.08 -8.53 -24.42
C THR A 12 -5.23 -9.32 -23.82
N VAL A 13 -6.17 -8.64 -23.12
CA VAL A 13 -7.31 -9.30 -22.46
C VAL A 13 -8.62 -8.92 -23.15
N ASP A 14 -9.55 -9.86 -23.21
CA ASP A 14 -10.90 -9.64 -23.76
C ASP A 14 -11.84 -8.93 -22.76
N ARG A 15 -11.53 -9.05 -21.46
CA ARG A 15 -12.33 -8.51 -20.35
C ARG A 15 -11.43 -7.97 -19.25
N VAL A 16 -11.83 -6.85 -18.66
CA VAL A 16 -11.22 -6.37 -17.43
C VAL A 16 -11.85 -7.08 -16.24
N SER A 17 -11.04 -7.71 -15.41
CA SER A 17 -11.48 -8.34 -14.17
C SER A 17 -10.43 -8.16 -13.08
N PHE A 18 -10.90 -7.92 -11.85
CA PHE A 18 -10.04 -7.77 -10.69
C PHE A 18 -10.28 -8.89 -9.68
N LYS A 19 -9.20 -9.36 -9.06
CA LYS A 19 -9.23 -10.42 -8.06
C LYS A 19 -8.69 -9.89 -6.74
N LEU A 20 -9.47 -10.05 -5.69
CA LEU A 20 -9.13 -9.66 -4.32
C LEU A 20 -8.05 -10.58 -3.73
N PRO A 21 -7.34 -10.14 -2.66
CA PRO A 21 -6.33 -10.96 -2.01
C PRO A 21 -6.85 -12.28 -1.41
N ASN A 22 -8.15 -12.34 -1.09
CA ASN A 22 -8.80 -13.58 -0.61
C ASN A 22 -9.17 -14.55 -1.73
N GLY A 23 -8.90 -14.19 -3.00
CA GLY A 23 -9.20 -15.00 -4.18
C GLY A 23 -10.57 -14.74 -4.82
N GLU A 24 -11.43 -13.95 -4.20
CA GLU A 24 -12.73 -13.57 -4.77
C GLU A 24 -12.56 -12.58 -5.92
N LEU A 25 -13.46 -12.64 -6.89
CA LEU A 25 -13.50 -11.66 -7.97
C LEU A 25 -14.33 -10.44 -7.54
N VAL A 26 -13.86 -9.25 -7.91
CA VAL A 26 -14.69 -8.05 -7.91
C VAL A 26 -15.87 -8.31 -8.87
N PRO A 27 -17.12 -7.98 -8.49
CA PRO A 27 -18.28 -8.18 -9.34
C PRO A 27 -18.07 -7.63 -10.76
N ALA A 28 -18.48 -8.39 -11.78
CA ALA A 28 -18.17 -8.07 -13.18
C ALA A 28 -18.74 -6.73 -13.67
N HIS A 29 -19.73 -6.19 -12.97
CA HIS A 29 -20.38 -4.91 -13.23
C HIS A 29 -19.78 -3.73 -12.45
N PHE A 30 -18.52 -3.84 -12.05
CA PHE A 30 -17.80 -2.73 -11.43
C PHE A 30 -17.58 -1.58 -12.42
N HIS A 31 -17.46 -0.39 -11.87
CA HIS A 31 -17.04 0.83 -12.57
C HIS A 31 -15.65 1.25 -12.11
N VAL A 32 -14.88 1.84 -12.99
CA VAL A 32 -13.73 2.68 -12.62
C VAL A 32 -14.26 4.11 -12.58
N THR A 33 -14.46 4.63 -11.37
CA THR A 33 -15.08 5.95 -11.16
C THR A 33 -14.07 7.07 -11.20
N GLU A 34 -12.81 6.76 -10.90
CA GLU A 34 -11.71 7.74 -10.90
C GLU A 34 -10.45 7.12 -11.47
N VAL A 35 -9.75 7.90 -12.29
CA VAL A 35 -8.36 7.72 -12.70
C VAL A 35 -7.66 9.05 -12.51
N GLY A 36 -6.71 9.12 -11.58
CA GLY A 36 -6.11 10.40 -11.20
C GLY A 36 -4.69 10.30 -10.67
N LYS A 37 -4.04 11.46 -10.51
CA LYS A 37 -2.72 11.60 -9.89
C LYS A 37 -2.87 11.77 -8.38
N ILE A 38 -2.22 10.92 -7.61
CA ILE A 38 -2.12 11.04 -6.15
C ILE A 38 -0.73 11.55 -5.82
N THR A 39 -0.63 12.66 -5.10
CA THR A 39 0.62 13.18 -4.57
C THR A 39 0.56 13.22 -3.05
N LYS A 40 1.56 12.63 -2.39
CA LYS A 40 1.67 12.60 -0.94
C LYS A 40 2.99 13.23 -0.51
N ASN A 41 2.91 14.30 0.25
CA ASN A 41 4.05 14.94 0.89
C ASN A 41 3.97 14.69 2.39
N PHE A 42 5.03 14.15 2.99
CA PHE A 42 5.01 13.80 4.41
C PHE A 42 6.42 13.84 5.01
N ILE A 43 6.48 13.80 6.33
CA ILE A 43 7.73 13.65 7.09
C ILE A 43 7.71 12.24 7.68
N ASP A 44 8.80 11.48 7.49
CA ASP A 44 8.97 10.18 8.12
C ASP A 44 9.36 10.32 9.61
N CYS A 45 9.41 9.20 10.34
CA CYS A 45 9.75 9.20 11.77
C CYS A 45 11.21 9.61 12.07
N GLY A 46 12.07 9.67 11.04
CA GLY A 46 13.44 10.18 11.13
C GLY A 46 13.56 11.68 10.82
N GLY A 47 12.45 12.37 10.56
CA GLY A 47 12.41 13.80 10.23
C GLY A 47 12.71 14.14 8.76
N THR A 48 12.78 13.14 7.88
CA THR A 48 13.06 13.34 6.46
C THR A 48 11.76 13.65 5.69
N ILE A 49 11.79 14.72 4.88
CA ILE A 49 10.69 15.07 3.99
C ILE A 49 10.67 14.09 2.80
N ARG A 50 9.53 13.50 2.56
CA ARG A 50 9.26 12.53 1.49
C ARG A 50 8.18 13.04 0.55
N ASN A 51 8.34 12.71 -0.73
CA ASN A 51 7.35 13.00 -1.77
C ASN A 51 7.09 11.70 -2.53
N GLU A 52 5.84 11.30 -2.62
CA GLU A 52 5.40 10.14 -3.38
C GLU A 52 4.36 10.57 -4.41
N ALA A 53 4.44 9.99 -5.60
CA ALA A 53 3.43 10.16 -6.64
C ALA A 53 2.97 8.78 -7.13
N LEU A 54 1.66 8.62 -7.24
CA LEU A 54 0.98 7.40 -7.69
C LEU A 54 -0.10 7.76 -8.69
N VAL A 55 -0.58 6.78 -9.43
CA VAL A 55 -1.83 6.86 -10.17
C VAL A 55 -2.91 6.14 -9.39
N GLY A 56 -3.99 6.82 -9.05
CA GLY A 56 -5.14 6.24 -8.35
C GLY A 56 -6.19 5.74 -9.33
N PHE A 57 -6.66 4.51 -9.12
CA PHE A 57 -7.90 3.99 -9.70
C PHE A 57 -8.88 3.75 -8.57
N GLN A 58 -10.13 4.18 -8.73
CA GLN A 58 -11.19 3.83 -7.80
C GLN A 58 -12.19 2.87 -8.46
N LEU A 59 -12.42 1.73 -7.82
CA LEU A 59 -13.42 0.74 -8.24
C LEU A 59 -14.66 0.87 -7.37
N TRP A 60 -15.81 0.90 -8.01
CA TRP A 60 -17.11 0.94 -7.36
C TRP A 60 -18.09 -0.03 -8.01
N THR A 61 -18.95 -0.66 -7.22
CA THR A 61 -19.99 -1.59 -7.70
C THR A 61 -21.35 -0.96 -7.48
N ALA A 62 -22.12 -0.83 -8.56
CA ALA A 62 -23.51 -0.37 -8.54
C ALA A 62 -24.47 -1.56 -8.60
N ASN A 63 -25.76 -1.25 -8.67
CA ASN A 63 -26.81 -2.26 -8.84
C ASN A 63 -27.16 -2.57 -10.32
N ASP A 64 -26.41 -1.96 -11.26
CA ASP A 64 -26.58 -2.17 -12.71
C ASP A 64 -25.78 -3.39 -13.19
N THR A 65 -26.28 -4.56 -12.88
CA THR A 65 -25.64 -5.86 -13.15
C THR A 65 -25.35 -6.14 -14.63
N GLU A 66 -25.94 -5.38 -15.53
CA GLU A 66 -25.71 -5.44 -16.98
C GLU A 66 -24.43 -4.71 -17.43
N HIS A 67 -23.86 -3.87 -16.57
CA HIS A 67 -22.64 -3.11 -16.89
C HIS A 67 -21.43 -4.04 -17.03
N SER A 68 -20.59 -3.75 -18.03
CA SER A 68 -19.30 -4.43 -18.20
C SER A 68 -18.28 -3.47 -18.79
N LEU A 69 -17.21 -3.20 -18.04
CA LEU A 69 -16.14 -2.33 -18.49
C LEU A 69 -15.26 -3.06 -19.53
N LYS A 70 -15.27 -2.56 -20.77
CA LYS A 70 -14.41 -3.08 -21.83
C LYS A 70 -12.98 -2.57 -21.67
N PRO A 71 -11.95 -3.38 -22.02
CA PRO A 71 -10.54 -2.99 -21.93
C PRO A 71 -10.25 -1.68 -22.67
N GLN A 72 -10.77 -1.51 -23.88
CA GLN A 72 -10.56 -0.28 -24.65
C GLN A 72 -11.14 0.95 -23.94
N LYS A 73 -12.32 0.83 -23.31
CA LYS A 73 -12.91 1.94 -22.55
C LYS A 73 -12.05 2.37 -21.38
N LEU A 74 -11.40 1.43 -20.69
CA LEU A 74 -10.47 1.76 -19.62
C LEU A 74 -9.20 2.42 -20.16
N ILE A 75 -8.68 1.96 -21.31
CA ILE A 75 -7.54 2.61 -21.98
C ILE A 75 -7.90 4.06 -22.33
N ASP A 76 -9.07 4.32 -22.92
CA ASP A 76 -9.51 5.65 -23.29
C ASP A 76 -9.61 6.59 -22.06
N ILE A 77 -10.10 6.07 -20.92
CA ILE A 77 -10.17 6.83 -19.66
C ILE A 77 -8.76 7.17 -19.16
N ILE A 78 -7.85 6.19 -19.19
CA ILE A 78 -6.46 6.40 -18.77
C ILE A 78 -5.79 7.46 -19.65
N GLU A 79 -5.89 7.35 -20.97
CA GLU A 79 -5.28 8.28 -21.92
C GLU A 79 -5.84 9.70 -21.76
N LEU A 80 -7.14 9.84 -21.55
CA LEU A 80 -7.76 11.13 -21.25
C LEU A 80 -7.21 11.72 -19.94
N SER A 81 -7.03 10.89 -18.90
CA SER A 81 -6.49 11.32 -17.62
C SER A 81 -5.01 11.72 -17.73
N GLU A 82 -4.20 10.95 -18.48
CA GLU A 82 -2.81 11.32 -18.78
C GLU A 82 -2.72 12.68 -19.47
N GLU A 83 -3.57 12.92 -20.48
CA GLU A 83 -3.60 14.20 -21.21
C GLU A 83 -4.03 15.38 -20.34
N LYS A 84 -5.16 15.23 -19.62
CA LYS A 84 -5.77 16.35 -18.87
C LYS A 84 -5.06 16.68 -17.57
N LEU A 85 -4.53 15.66 -16.88
CA LEU A 85 -3.91 15.79 -15.56
C LEU A 85 -2.39 15.74 -15.61
N GLN A 86 -1.80 15.57 -16.80
CA GLN A 86 -0.35 15.44 -17.00
C GLN A 86 0.23 14.35 -16.09
N ILE A 87 -0.42 13.16 -16.13
CA ILE A 87 -0.01 12.02 -15.31
C ILE A 87 1.22 11.37 -15.95
N GLU A 88 2.28 11.25 -15.17
CA GLU A 88 3.48 10.51 -15.54
C GLU A 88 3.32 9.02 -15.28
N ASP A 89 4.23 8.19 -15.79
CA ASP A 89 4.20 6.73 -15.65
C ASP A 89 4.58 6.28 -14.22
N HIS A 90 3.69 6.56 -13.28
CA HIS A 90 3.82 6.12 -11.89
C HIS A 90 3.19 4.75 -11.64
N GLU A 91 3.47 4.19 -10.47
CA GLU A 91 2.80 2.98 -9.99
C GLU A 91 1.33 3.26 -9.70
N VAL A 92 0.50 2.24 -9.99
CA VAL A 92 -0.95 2.34 -9.78
C VAL A 92 -1.32 1.79 -8.40
N GLU A 93 -2.12 2.57 -7.68
CA GLU A 93 -2.84 2.18 -6.48
C GLU A 93 -4.33 2.06 -6.81
N VAL A 94 -4.97 0.99 -6.35
CA VAL A 94 -6.40 0.74 -6.57
C VAL A 94 -7.15 0.87 -5.25
N GLU A 95 -8.19 1.70 -5.24
CA GLU A 95 -9.15 1.79 -4.14
C GLU A 95 -10.38 0.92 -4.46
N TYR A 96 -10.80 0.11 -3.50
CA TYR A 96 -12.00 -0.70 -3.60
C TYR A 96 -12.75 -0.76 -2.27
N GLN A 97 -14.08 -0.66 -2.34
CA GLN A 97 -14.96 -0.65 -1.17
C GLN A 97 -15.21 -2.08 -0.67
N GLY A 98 -14.61 -2.43 0.47
CA GLY A 98 -15.00 -3.56 1.29
C GLY A 98 -15.82 -3.08 2.49
N THR A 99 -15.47 -3.50 3.72
CA THR A 99 -16.03 -2.91 4.97
C THR A 99 -15.66 -1.44 5.12
N THR A 100 -14.52 -1.07 4.56
CA THR A 100 -14.05 0.30 4.37
C THR A 100 -13.33 0.40 3.02
N ILE A 101 -12.91 1.59 2.58
CA ILE A 101 -12.09 1.72 1.39
C ILE A 101 -10.74 1.08 1.65
N GLY A 102 -10.46 -0.03 0.94
CA GLY A 102 -9.15 -0.68 0.91
C GLY A 102 -8.28 -0.09 -0.19
N LYS A 103 -6.97 0.05 0.08
CA LYS A 103 -5.96 0.47 -0.89
C LYS A 103 -5.07 -0.71 -1.23
N TYR A 104 -4.94 -0.96 -2.51
CA TYR A 104 -4.23 -2.12 -3.04
C TYR A 104 -3.18 -1.71 -4.05
N GLY A 105 -2.08 -2.47 -4.09
CA GLY A 105 -1.23 -2.51 -5.28
C GLY A 105 -1.92 -3.30 -6.38
N ILE A 106 -1.35 -3.31 -7.58
CA ILE A 106 -1.88 -4.07 -8.71
C ILE A 106 -0.84 -5.02 -9.28
N GLY A 107 -1.26 -6.25 -9.56
CA GLY A 107 -0.52 -7.31 -10.24
C GLY A 107 -1.34 -7.88 -11.40
N PHE A 108 -0.83 -8.93 -12.05
CA PHE A 108 -1.51 -9.66 -13.12
C PHE A 108 -1.13 -11.13 -13.11
N ASP A 109 -2.09 -12.05 -13.22
CA ASP A 109 -1.87 -13.50 -13.21
C ASP A 109 -1.94 -14.16 -14.61
N GLY A 110 -2.05 -13.36 -15.66
CA GLY A 110 -2.27 -13.82 -17.04
C GLY A 110 -3.73 -13.71 -17.48
N THR A 111 -4.66 -13.55 -16.56
CA THR A 111 -6.11 -13.46 -16.84
C THR A 111 -6.76 -12.31 -16.09
N HIS A 112 -6.42 -12.14 -14.81
CA HIS A 112 -7.02 -11.15 -13.91
C HIS A 112 -5.99 -10.15 -13.43
N PHE A 113 -6.41 -8.91 -13.25
CA PHE A 113 -5.66 -7.94 -12.45
C PHE A 113 -5.83 -8.28 -10.97
N LEU A 114 -4.71 -8.46 -10.28
CA LEU A 114 -4.69 -8.83 -8.86
C LEU A 114 -4.63 -7.60 -7.99
N LEU A 115 -5.54 -7.47 -7.04
CA LEU A 115 -5.45 -6.48 -5.97
C LEU A 115 -4.51 -7.03 -4.88
N LEU A 116 -3.38 -6.39 -4.71
CA LEU A 116 -2.31 -6.83 -3.81
C LEU A 116 -2.37 -6.04 -2.49
N ASN A 117 -2.32 -6.75 -1.38
CA ASN A 117 -2.23 -6.12 -0.06
C ASN A 117 -1.03 -5.19 0.02
N LYS A 118 -1.24 -3.99 0.53
CA LYS A 118 -0.17 -3.05 0.88
C LYS A 118 0.18 -3.20 2.36
N GLN A 119 1.44 -2.96 2.68
CA GLN A 119 1.93 -2.99 4.04
C GLN A 119 2.58 -1.64 4.38
N THR A 120 2.41 -1.23 5.62
CA THR A 120 3.18 -0.10 6.16
C THR A 120 4.58 -0.56 6.53
N ASP A 121 5.58 0.29 6.31
CA ASP A 121 6.96 0.03 6.72
C ASP A 121 7.60 1.29 7.31
N CYS A 122 8.65 1.11 8.10
CA CYS A 122 9.46 2.20 8.57
C CYS A 122 10.42 2.65 7.46
N LEU A 123 10.23 3.89 6.98
CA LEU A 123 11.09 4.47 5.93
C LEU A 123 12.40 5.04 6.46
N ALA A 124 12.53 5.19 7.78
CA ALA A 124 13.67 5.80 8.45
C ALA A 124 14.47 4.78 9.28
N LYS A 125 14.63 3.54 8.77
CA LYS A 125 15.28 2.44 9.51
C LYS A 125 16.66 2.82 10.05
N ASP A 126 17.42 3.62 9.29
CA ASP A 126 18.77 4.04 9.68
C ASP A 126 18.80 5.26 10.64
N ASN A 127 17.69 6.01 10.73
CA ASN A 127 17.59 7.26 11.50
C ASN A 127 16.58 7.20 12.65
N CYS A 128 15.86 6.08 12.80
CA CYS A 128 14.77 5.94 13.76
C CYS A 128 15.24 5.79 15.22
N GLY A 129 16.56 5.73 15.47
CA GLY A 129 17.11 5.55 16.82
C GLY A 129 16.81 4.19 17.45
N ILE A 130 16.11 3.30 16.75
CA ILE A 130 15.89 1.93 17.19
C ILE A 130 17.11 1.12 16.76
N PRO A 131 17.94 0.60 17.68
CA PRO A 131 19.09 -0.22 17.32
C PRO A 131 18.63 -1.43 16.50
N ILE A 132 19.31 -1.71 15.38
CA ILE A 132 19.03 -2.84 14.48
C ILE A 132 19.18 -4.19 15.20
N GLU A 133 19.95 -4.24 16.27
CA GLU A 133 20.01 -5.36 17.21
C GLU A 133 19.84 -4.85 18.63
N LYS A 134 18.88 -5.42 19.36
CA LYS A 134 18.87 -5.30 20.82
C LYS A 134 20.13 -5.96 21.31
N GLN A 135 21.12 -5.17 21.78
CA GLN A 135 22.23 -5.74 22.53
C GLN A 135 21.64 -6.56 23.68
N LYS A 136 21.92 -7.86 23.69
CA LYS A 136 21.60 -8.71 24.83
C LYS A 136 22.42 -8.19 25.98
N VAL A 137 21.81 -7.39 26.86
CA VAL A 137 22.41 -7.03 28.13
C VAL A 137 22.47 -8.33 28.93
N GLN A 138 23.66 -8.86 29.15
CA GLN A 138 23.84 -9.94 30.13
C GLN A 138 23.44 -9.36 31.47
N LEU A 139 22.37 -9.88 32.05
CA LEU A 139 22.01 -9.61 33.44
C LEU A 139 23.12 -10.17 34.28
N VAL A 140 23.94 -9.31 34.86
CA VAL A 140 24.92 -9.68 35.86
C VAL A 140 24.11 -10.08 37.09
N ASP A 141 24.32 -11.33 37.56
CA ASP A 141 23.66 -11.84 38.74
C ASP A 141 24.10 -11.01 39.95
N ILE A 142 23.18 -10.19 40.50
CA ILE A 142 23.45 -9.30 41.63
C ILE A 142 23.43 -10.09 42.96
N SER A 143 23.28 -11.42 42.92
CA SER A 143 23.20 -12.27 44.13
C SER A 143 24.52 -12.53 44.82
N SER A 144 25.66 -12.02 44.27
CA SER A 144 26.99 -12.31 44.85
C SER A 144 27.70 -11.14 45.55
N SER A 145 27.08 -9.94 45.66
CA SER A 145 27.63 -8.89 46.53
C SER A 145 26.94 -8.89 47.88
N GLY A 146 27.48 -9.71 48.78
CA GLY A 146 27.08 -9.72 50.18
C GLY A 146 27.42 -8.39 50.84
N ASN A 147 26.46 -7.48 50.93
CA ASN A 147 26.47 -6.40 51.90
C ASN A 147 25.47 -6.73 52.98
N THR A 148 25.96 -7.35 54.06
CA THR A 148 25.28 -7.48 55.34
C THR A 148 25.01 -6.06 55.88
N CYS A 149 23.75 -5.66 55.90
CA CYS A 149 23.34 -4.51 56.68
C CYS A 149 23.49 -4.81 58.18
N THR A 150 24.36 -4.10 58.87
CA THR A 150 24.45 -4.17 60.34
C THR A 150 23.27 -3.38 60.91
N PRO A 151 22.50 -3.96 61.90
CA PRO A 151 21.44 -3.21 62.58
C PRO A 151 22.03 -2.04 63.39
N GLY A 152 21.68 -0.82 63.00
CA GLY A 152 22.07 0.40 63.73
C GLY A 152 22.71 1.51 62.89
N GLY A 153 22.98 1.32 61.58
CA GLY A 153 23.42 2.35 60.68
C GLY A 153 22.19 3.01 60.03
N GLY A 154 21.92 4.25 60.31
CA GLY A 154 20.85 5.03 59.70
C GLY A 154 21.10 5.21 58.21
N CYS A 155 20.31 4.52 57.40
CA CYS A 155 20.06 4.84 55.98
C CYS A 155 18.61 5.23 55.86
N CYS A 156 18.38 6.53 55.81
CA CYS A 156 17.15 7.11 55.29
C CYS A 156 17.36 7.41 53.80
#